data_ddd054713047308011f010d4cb9b5555
#
_entry.id   ddd054713047308011f010d4cb9b5555
#
_cell.length_a   1.000
_cell.length_b   1.000
_cell.length_c   1.000
_cell.angle_alpha   90.00
_cell.angle_beta   90.00
_cell.angle_gamma   90.00
#
_symmetry.space_group_name_H-M   'P 1'
#
loop_
_entity.id
_entity.type
_entity.pdbx_description
1 polymer ?
#
loop_
_entity_poly.entity_id
_entity_poly.type
_entity_poly.pdbx_seq_one_letter_code
_entity_poly.pdbx_strand_id
1 'polypeptide(L)'
;DGYAKQMEKIFAGVQERDRSFVIVSFNGVTSAIGFVGLKDWGDRGRTSQQIAQGLFPQFMGISGLMAFPITPPPLGQGGFGQPVNFVVQTTGTWEELDVTVKKLLAKMQENPKLTNPDSDLKLNKPELRIEMNRDKIATVGSDVGTVGRTLETMLGGRNVTRFKKGSEQYDVIVQVDDALRRTPESMSNIYVRGNDGLVQMSNLASVTETVAAKELNHFNKMRSAVISAGLAPGYSQGEALQWLEDALQEVAPGTLYDLGGQSREFRESGSSTMGLLLLALVFIYLVLAAQFESFVDPLVILVSVPLAVFGAFLCLVLLNTGAGFGFWNATGSWNIYTQIGIVTLIGLISKHGIMIVEFANQLQEQGKSKLDAVIESATLRLRPILMTTGAMALASVPLATASGAGTAARHQ
;
A
#
# COMPACT_ATOMS: atom_id res chain seq x y z
N ASP A 1 8.93 23.69 8.83
CA ASP A 1 10.34 23.56 9.24
C ASP A 1 10.52 23.09 10.68
N GLY A 2 9.75 23.62 11.67
CA GLY A 2 9.88 23.23 13.08
C GLY A 2 9.65 21.73 13.32
N TYR A 3 8.63 21.16 12.73
CA TYR A 3 8.33 19.73 12.81
C TYR A 3 9.38 18.87 12.09
N ALA A 4 9.87 19.32 10.92
CA ALA A 4 10.93 18.61 10.21
C ALA A 4 12.20 18.48 11.06
N LYS A 5 12.60 19.57 11.76
CA LYS A 5 13.73 19.54 12.67
C LYS A 5 13.53 18.61 13.88
N GLN A 6 12.29 18.47 14.37
CA GLN A 6 11.97 17.51 15.43
C GLN A 6 12.09 16.06 14.91
N MET A 7 11.59 15.78 13.70
CA MET A 7 11.74 14.47 13.06
C MET A 7 13.22 14.12 12.82
N GLU A 8 14.02 15.07 12.35
CA GLU A 8 15.46 14.87 12.15
C GLU A 8 16.20 14.53 13.46
N LYS A 9 15.80 15.15 14.58
CA LYS A 9 16.35 14.81 15.91
C LYS A 9 16.01 13.37 16.30
N ILE A 10 14.80 12.92 16.04
CA ILE A 10 14.38 11.53 16.29
C ILE A 10 15.18 10.58 15.40
N PHE A 11 15.36 10.91 14.11
CA PHE A 11 16.19 10.12 13.21
C PHE A 11 17.65 10.08 13.63
N ALA A 12 18.17 11.17 14.18
CA ALA A 12 19.53 11.23 14.72
C ALA A 12 19.76 10.27 15.89
N GLY A 13 18.70 9.93 16.65
CA GLY A 13 18.73 8.96 17.73
C GLY A 13 18.79 7.49 17.30
N VAL A 14 18.60 7.18 16.02
CA VAL A 14 18.65 5.79 15.50
C VAL A 14 20.12 5.39 15.30
N GLN A 15 20.60 4.44 16.08
CA GLN A 15 22.01 3.99 16.06
C GLN A 15 22.41 3.32 14.74
N GLU A 16 21.46 2.63 14.11
CA GLU A 16 21.65 1.93 12.84
C GLU A 16 21.46 2.82 11.60
N ARG A 17 21.27 4.13 11.80
CA ARG A 17 21.14 5.09 10.70
C ARG A 17 22.48 5.26 9.97
N ASP A 18 22.44 5.18 8.64
CA ASP A 18 23.49 5.61 7.73
C ASP A 18 23.24 7.07 7.31
N ARG A 19 22.07 7.35 6.76
CA ARG A 19 21.67 8.68 6.28
C ARG A 19 20.19 8.93 6.54
N SER A 20 19.82 10.19 6.60
CA SER A 20 18.40 10.58 6.71
C SER A 20 18.17 11.93 6.06
N PHE A 21 16.97 12.13 5.53
CA PHE A 21 16.52 13.42 5.03
C PHE A 21 15.00 13.53 5.14
N VAL A 22 14.52 14.77 5.19
CA VAL A 22 13.09 15.08 5.27
C VAL A 22 12.74 16.01 4.13
N ILE A 23 11.76 15.62 3.33
CA ILE A 23 11.16 16.47 2.28
C ILE A 23 9.93 17.14 2.87
N VAL A 24 9.97 18.44 3.04
CA VAL A 24 8.83 19.25 3.49
C VAL A 24 7.97 19.60 2.30
N SER A 25 6.65 19.63 2.47
CA SER A 25 5.68 19.90 1.40
C SER A 25 5.68 18.85 0.27
N PHE A 26 5.91 17.58 0.62
CA PHE A 26 6.02 16.50 -0.36
C PHE A 26 4.73 16.31 -1.19
N ASN A 27 3.57 16.49 -0.60
CA ASN A 27 2.26 16.42 -1.28
C ASN A 27 1.34 17.52 -0.76
N GLY A 28 1.82 18.76 -0.81
CA GLY A 28 1.17 19.94 -0.28
C GLY A 28 1.77 20.44 1.04
N VAL A 29 1.47 21.68 1.38
CA VAL A 29 2.09 22.43 2.51
C VAL A 29 1.90 21.79 3.88
N THR A 30 0.94 20.90 4.04
CA THR A 30 0.60 20.22 5.30
C THR A 30 1.20 18.84 5.44
N SER A 31 2.02 18.38 4.50
CA SER A 31 2.61 17.03 4.52
C SER A 31 4.12 17.07 4.30
N ALA A 32 4.79 16.09 4.92
CA ALA A 32 6.21 15.85 4.75
C ALA A 32 6.46 14.35 4.69
N ILE A 33 7.54 13.95 4.05
CA ILE A 33 8.02 12.57 4.06
C ILE A 33 9.49 12.56 4.52
N GLY A 34 9.80 11.67 5.45
CA GLY A 34 11.16 11.47 5.93
C GLY A 34 11.68 10.09 5.53
N PHE A 35 12.94 10.03 5.14
CA PHE A 35 13.62 8.79 4.79
C PHE A 35 14.79 8.55 5.74
N VAL A 36 14.90 7.34 6.23
CA VAL A 36 16.02 6.87 7.04
C VAL A 36 16.67 5.68 6.34
N GLY A 37 17.82 5.92 5.75
CA GLY A 37 18.69 4.87 5.24
C GLY A 37 19.41 4.20 6.42
N LEU A 38 19.30 2.89 6.48
CA LEU A 38 19.93 2.08 7.52
C LEU A 38 21.27 1.54 7.02
N LYS A 39 22.21 1.29 7.95
CA LYS A 39 23.47 0.58 7.69
C LYS A 39 23.21 -0.79 7.06
N ASP A 40 24.22 -1.38 6.49
CA ASP A 40 24.14 -2.72 5.92
C ASP A 40 23.66 -3.76 6.94
N TRP A 41 23.05 -4.83 6.45
CA TRP A 41 22.43 -5.86 7.30
C TRP A 41 23.39 -6.51 8.28
N GLY A 42 24.68 -6.63 7.91
CA GLY A 42 25.72 -7.18 8.78
C GLY A 42 26.13 -6.26 9.93
N ASP A 43 25.90 -4.95 9.79
CA ASP A 43 26.36 -3.93 10.72
C ASP A 43 25.26 -3.42 11.66
N ARG A 44 24.08 -4.06 11.64
CA ARG A 44 22.94 -3.68 12.46
C ARG A 44 22.35 -4.85 13.22
N GLY A 45 21.99 -4.60 14.49
CA GLY A 45 21.39 -5.62 15.35
C GLY A 45 19.86 -5.69 15.27
N ARG A 46 19.19 -4.62 14.75
CA ARG A 46 17.72 -4.55 14.68
C ARG A 46 17.24 -4.53 13.24
N THR A 47 16.09 -5.19 12.99
CA THR A 47 15.42 -5.14 11.69
C THR A 47 14.74 -3.79 11.46
N SER A 48 14.45 -3.44 10.20
CA SER A 48 13.70 -2.22 9.85
C SER A 48 12.33 -2.14 10.55
N GLN A 49 11.64 -3.28 10.71
CA GLN A 49 10.38 -3.36 11.43
C GLN A 49 10.52 -3.08 12.92
N GLN A 50 11.55 -3.64 13.57
CA GLN A 50 11.84 -3.37 14.98
C GLN A 50 12.21 -1.89 15.22
N ILE A 51 12.96 -1.30 14.30
CA ILE A 51 13.30 0.13 14.35
C ILE A 51 12.04 0.97 14.17
N ALA A 52 11.19 0.64 13.19
CA ALA A 52 9.93 1.33 12.96
C ALA A 52 9.00 1.28 14.18
N GLN A 53 8.85 0.10 14.81
CA GLN A 53 8.08 -0.06 16.05
C GLN A 53 8.64 0.80 17.20
N GLY A 54 9.97 0.90 17.32
CA GLY A 54 10.61 1.75 18.34
C GLY A 54 10.49 3.25 18.08
N LEU A 55 10.31 3.67 16.82
CA LEU A 55 10.10 5.07 16.43
C LEU A 55 8.66 5.53 16.61
N PHE A 56 7.69 4.63 16.52
CA PHE A 56 6.28 4.96 16.59
C PHE A 56 5.89 5.77 17.85
N PRO A 57 6.27 5.37 19.11
CA PRO A 57 5.95 6.15 20.30
C PRO A 57 6.59 7.54 20.30
N GLN A 58 7.78 7.67 19.70
CA GLN A 58 8.49 8.95 19.64
C GLN A 58 7.79 9.95 18.69
N PHE A 59 7.24 9.45 17.58
CA PHE A 59 6.43 10.29 16.68
C PHE A 59 5.10 10.69 17.29
N MET A 60 4.45 9.81 18.05
CA MET A 60 3.22 10.13 18.78
C MET A 60 3.43 11.21 19.87
N GLY A 61 4.66 11.41 20.33
CA GLY A 61 5.02 12.47 21.26
C GLY A 61 5.10 13.88 20.65
N ILE A 62 5.03 14.00 19.32
CA ILE A 62 5.07 15.31 18.64
C ILE A 62 3.64 15.88 18.61
N SER A 63 3.37 16.90 19.39
CA SER A 63 2.07 17.59 19.35
C SER A 63 1.87 18.35 18.04
N GLY A 64 0.68 18.22 17.43
CA GLY A 64 0.30 18.92 16.21
C GLY A 64 0.79 18.29 14.89
N LEU A 65 1.39 17.09 14.95
CA LEU A 65 1.80 16.29 13.79
C LEU A 65 1.40 14.82 14.00
N MET A 66 0.84 14.22 12.96
CA MET A 66 0.67 12.78 12.90
C MET A 66 1.75 12.19 11.97
N ALA A 67 2.67 11.40 12.53
CA ALA A 67 3.72 10.74 11.77
C ALA A 67 3.72 9.23 12.03
N PHE A 68 3.88 8.47 10.96
CA PHE A 68 3.88 7.00 10.99
C PHE A 68 5.12 6.47 10.29
N PRO A 69 5.90 5.58 10.94
CA PRO A 69 6.99 4.90 10.26
C PRO A 69 6.43 3.84 9.33
N ILE A 70 6.86 3.86 8.08
CA ILE A 70 6.46 2.91 7.03
C ILE A 70 7.70 2.15 6.57
N THR A 71 7.62 0.82 6.58
CA THR A 71 8.63 -0.03 5.95
C THR A 71 8.12 -0.45 4.58
N PRO A 72 8.86 -0.16 3.49
CA PRO A 72 8.44 -0.57 2.15
C PRO A 72 8.26 -2.08 2.07
N PRO A 73 7.26 -2.58 1.34
CA PRO A 73 7.09 -4.01 1.13
C PRO A 73 8.28 -4.58 0.34
N PRO A 74 8.67 -5.84 0.61
CA PRO A 74 9.93 -6.41 0.09
C PRO A 74 10.00 -6.56 -1.42
N LEU A 75 8.89 -6.64 -2.13
CA LEU A 75 8.84 -6.76 -3.60
C LEU A 75 8.42 -5.48 -4.31
N GLY A 76 8.36 -4.34 -3.61
CA GLY A 76 7.92 -3.09 -4.22
C GLY A 76 6.46 -3.08 -4.68
N GLN A 77 5.69 -4.08 -4.33
CA GLN A 77 4.26 -4.15 -4.60
C GLN A 77 3.52 -3.22 -3.64
N GLY A 78 2.80 -2.28 -4.21
CA GLY A 78 2.09 -1.25 -3.46
C GLY A 78 3.00 -0.08 -3.07
N GLY A 79 2.52 1.14 -3.27
CA GLY A 79 3.22 2.36 -2.84
C GLY A 79 3.44 2.40 -1.32
N PHE A 80 4.00 3.50 -0.82
CA PHE A 80 4.20 3.77 0.61
C PHE A 80 2.87 3.92 1.38
N GLY A 81 1.85 3.09 1.07
CA GLY A 81 0.50 3.14 1.63
C GLY A 81 0.26 2.04 2.67
N GLN A 82 -0.83 2.19 3.39
CA GLN A 82 -1.34 1.16 4.30
C GLN A 82 -1.97 0.00 3.49
N PRO A 83 -2.00 -1.23 4.01
CA PRO A 83 -2.50 -2.41 3.28
C PRO A 83 -3.99 -2.33 2.95
N VAL A 84 -4.78 -1.67 3.79
CA VAL A 84 -6.20 -1.43 3.53
C VAL A 84 -6.37 -0.11 2.81
N ASN A 85 -6.96 -0.14 1.61
CA ASN A 85 -7.34 1.01 0.81
C ASN A 85 -8.78 0.83 0.33
N PHE A 86 -9.70 1.46 1.03
CA PHE A 86 -11.13 1.38 0.80
C PHE A 86 -11.64 2.71 0.25
N VAL A 87 -12.20 2.70 -0.96
CA VAL A 87 -12.61 3.90 -1.69
C VAL A 87 -14.12 4.08 -1.55
N VAL A 88 -14.55 5.06 -0.77
CA VAL A 88 -15.96 5.44 -0.67
C VAL A 88 -16.29 6.43 -1.78
N GLN A 89 -17.37 6.21 -2.50
CA GLN A 89 -17.78 7.00 -3.67
C GLN A 89 -19.16 7.58 -3.48
N THR A 90 -19.37 8.79 -4.03
CA THR A 90 -20.69 9.43 -4.01
C THR A 90 -20.97 10.22 -5.30
N THR A 91 -22.23 10.31 -5.67
CA THR A 91 -22.72 11.27 -6.66
C THR A 91 -23.21 12.58 -6.03
N GLY A 92 -23.33 12.61 -4.69
CA GLY A 92 -23.73 13.76 -3.88
C GLY A 92 -22.64 14.81 -3.71
N THR A 93 -22.73 15.62 -2.65
CA THR A 93 -21.78 16.70 -2.34
C THR A 93 -20.53 16.17 -1.61
N TRP A 94 -19.50 17.01 -1.52
CA TRP A 94 -18.29 16.70 -0.75
C TRP A 94 -18.54 16.69 0.75
N GLU A 95 -19.46 17.51 1.22
CA GLU A 95 -19.88 17.60 2.61
C GLU A 95 -20.60 16.31 3.06
N GLU A 96 -21.46 15.77 2.22
CA GLU A 96 -22.13 14.48 2.47
C GLU A 96 -21.12 13.33 2.53
N LEU A 97 -20.14 13.34 1.62
CA LEU A 97 -19.05 12.36 1.61
C LEU A 97 -18.21 12.47 2.89
N ASP A 98 -17.85 13.68 3.32
CA ASP A 98 -17.08 13.92 4.54
C ASP A 98 -17.81 13.40 5.79
N VAL A 99 -19.13 13.64 5.88
CA VAL A 99 -19.96 13.10 6.99
C VAL A 99 -19.93 11.58 6.99
N THR A 100 -20.08 10.94 5.84
CA THR A 100 -20.04 9.48 5.71
C THR A 100 -18.67 8.93 6.10
N VAL A 101 -17.60 9.53 5.60
CA VAL A 101 -16.22 9.16 5.91
C VAL A 101 -15.93 9.29 7.40
N LYS A 102 -16.33 10.39 8.03
CA LYS A 102 -16.14 10.58 9.48
C LYS A 102 -16.86 9.55 10.32
N LYS A 103 -18.11 9.21 9.96
CA LYS A 103 -18.85 8.13 10.65
C LYS A 103 -18.16 6.77 10.50
N LEU A 104 -17.67 6.45 9.29
CA LEU A 104 -16.97 5.20 9.05
C LEU A 104 -15.62 5.15 9.80
N LEU A 105 -14.86 6.26 9.80
CA LEU A 105 -13.63 6.37 10.58
C LEU A 105 -13.87 6.20 12.10
N ALA A 106 -14.93 6.80 12.64
CA ALA A 106 -15.29 6.62 14.05
C ALA A 106 -15.56 5.15 14.36
N LYS A 107 -16.31 4.46 13.50
CA LYS A 107 -16.57 3.02 13.66
C LYS A 107 -15.29 2.17 13.51
N MET A 108 -14.38 2.55 12.63
CA MET A 108 -13.08 1.88 12.50
C MET A 108 -12.20 2.02 13.74
N GLN A 109 -12.29 3.15 14.46
CA GLN A 109 -11.55 3.36 15.71
C GLN A 109 -12.04 2.45 16.84
N GLU A 110 -13.28 1.98 16.79
CA GLU A 110 -13.83 1.00 17.74
C GLU A 110 -13.28 -0.41 17.50
N ASN A 111 -12.72 -0.69 16.32
CA ASN A 111 -12.17 -1.99 15.97
C ASN A 111 -10.66 -2.04 16.27
N PRO A 112 -10.21 -2.70 17.35
CA PRO A 112 -8.80 -2.75 17.74
C PRO A 112 -7.91 -3.52 16.74
N LYS A 113 -8.51 -4.23 15.80
CA LYS A 113 -7.79 -4.98 14.76
C LYS A 113 -7.39 -4.09 13.57
N LEU A 114 -7.97 -2.88 13.45
CA LEU A 114 -7.59 -1.87 12.48
C LEU A 114 -6.70 -0.84 13.15
N THR A 115 -5.52 -0.61 12.59
CA THR A 115 -4.55 0.34 13.16
C THR A 115 -4.49 1.60 12.29
N ASN A 116 -4.44 2.76 12.95
CA ASN A 116 -4.27 4.07 12.32
C ASN A 116 -5.21 4.32 11.13
N PRO A 117 -6.53 4.21 11.29
CA PRO A 117 -7.46 4.56 10.22
C PRO A 117 -7.34 6.05 9.89
N ASP A 118 -7.19 6.36 8.62
CA ASP A 118 -7.08 7.73 8.10
C ASP A 118 -7.81 7.87 6.75
N SER A 119 -8.16 9.09 6.38
CA SER A 119 -8.75 9.42 5.08
C SER A 119 -7.97 10.52 4.38
N ASP A 120 -7.95 10.47 3.05
CA ASP A 120 -7.41 11.54 2.21
C ASP A 120 -8.33 12.76 2.15
N LEU A 121 -9.63 12.59 2.34
CA LEU A 121 -10.59 13.70 2.39
C LEU A 121 -10.51 14.40 3.75
N LYS A 122 -9.80 15.53 3.80
CA LYS A 122 -9.65 16.36 4.99
C LYS A 122 -10.08 17.79 4.67
N LEU A 123 -11.21 18.21 5.23
CA LEU A 123 -11.71 19.57 5.14
C LEU A 123 -11.11 20.41 6.28
N ASN A 124 -9.79 20.56 6.30
CA ASN A 124 -9.07 21.21 7.41
C ASN A 124 -7.94 22.15 6.95
N LYS A 125 -7.85 22.42 5.65
CA LYS A 125 -6.86 23.36 5.12
C LYS A 125 -7.36 24.80 5.37
N PRO A 126 -6.68 25.62 6.21
CA PRO A 126 -7.04 27.02 6.37
C PRO A 126 -6.92 27.75 5.03
N GLU A 127 -7.92 28.51 4.70
CA GLU A 127 -8.01 29.26 3.46
C GLU A 127 -8.60 30.63 3.74
N LEU A 128 -8.05 31.64 3.06
CA LEU A 128 -8.63 33.00 3.05
C LEU A 128 -9.48 33.13 1.78
N ARG A 129 -10.78 33.25 1.96
CA ARG A 129 -11.70 33.55 0.87
C ARG A 129 -11.82 35.04 0.71
N ILE A 130 -11.52 35.56 -0.48
CA ILE A 130 -11.60 36.96 -0.83
C ILE A 130 -12.83 37.15 -1.71
N GLU A 131 -13.82 37.85 -1.19
CA GLU A 131 -15.05 38.22 -1.92
C GLU A 131 -14.96 39.65 -2.40
N MET A 132 -14.95 39.82 -3.73
CA MET A 132 -14.83 41.12 -4.37
C MET A 132 -16.20 41.74 -4.57
N ASN A 133 -16.37 43.01 -4.12
CA ASN A 133 -17.58 43.78 -4.39
C ASN A 133 -17.49 44.44 -5.77
N ARG A 134 -18.15 43.86 -6.74
CA ARG A 134 -18.08 44.26 -8.16
C ARG A 134 -18.61 45.71 -8.37
N ASP A 135 -19.66 46.10 -7.65
CA ASP A 135 -20.27 47.39 -7.78
C ASP A 135 -19.33 48.49 -7.26
N LYS A 136 -18.71 48.28 -6.11
CA LYS A 136 -17.70 49.20 -5.58
C LYS A 136 -16.47 49.28 -6.49
N ILE A 137 -16.01 48.19 -7.06
CA ILE A 137 -14.88 48.17 -7.99
C ILE A 137 -15.19 49.00 -9.24
N ALA A 138 -16.40 48.85 -9.80
CA ALA A 138 -16.85 49.65 -10.95
C ALA A 138 -16.97 51.12 -10.61
N THR A 139 -17.51 51.47 -9.41
CA THR A 139 -17.69 52.85 -8.97
C THR A 139 -16.35 53.60 -8.86
N VAL A 140 -15.28 52.96 -8.44
CA VAL A 140 -13.94 53.57 -8.37
C VAL A 140 -13.21 53.54 -9.71
N GLY A 141 -13.85 53.09 -10.78
CA GLY A 141 -13.26 53.04 -12.12
C GLY A 141 -12.17 52.05 -12.31
N SER A 142 -12.20 50.94 -11.53
CA SER A 142 -11.30 49.82 -11.69
C SER A 142 -12.05 48.61 -12.22
N ASP A 143 -11.33 47.52 -12.57
CA ASP A 143 -11.91 46.26 -13.01
C ASP A 143 -11.48 45.10 -12.10
N VAL A 144 -12.30 44.06 -12.05
CA VAL A 144 -12.06 42.85 -11.23
C VAL A 144 -10.72 42.17 -11.56
N GLY A 145 -10.32 42.23 -12.84
CA GLY A 145 -9.06 41.65 -13.29
C GLY A 145 -7.84 42.44 -12.73
N THR A 146 -7.94 43.77 -12.67
CA THR A 146 -6.88 44.60 -12.05
C THR A 146 -6.78 44.35 -10.55
N VAL A 147 -7.93 44.27 -9.85
CA VAL A 147 -7.96 43.90 -8.43
C VAL A 147 -7.34 42.52 -8.21
N GLY A 148 -7.74 41.53 -8.99
CA GLY A 148 -7.20 40.17 -8.92
C GLY A 148 -5.69 40.10 -9.18
N ARG A 149 -5.20 40.79 -10.23
CA ARG A 149 -3.76 40.87 -10.53
C ARG A 149 -2.97 41.56 -9.41
N THR A 150 -3.55 42.59 -8.78
CA THR A 150 -2.90 43.22 -7.64
C THR A 150 -2.76 42.26 -6.46
N LEU A 151 -3.81 41.51 -6.14
CA LEU A 151 -3.79 40.52 -5.09
C LEU A 151 -2.78 39.39 -5.40
N GLU A 152 -2.79 38.86 -6.64
CA GLU A 152 -1.82 37.88 -7.11
C GLU A 152 -0.39 38.39 -6.92
N THR A 153 -0.10 39.60 -7.38
CA THR A 153 1.24 40.18 -7.31
C THR A 153 1.68 40.43 -5.87
N MET A 154 0.81 40.99 -5.08
CA MET A 154 1.18 41.42 -3.71
C MET A 154 1.23 40.24 -2.72
N LEU A 155 0.27 39.35 -2.77
CA LEU A 155 0.18 38.23 -1.81
C LEU A 155 0.83 36.95 -2.33
N GLY A 156 0.55 36.56 -3.58
CA GLY A 156 1.01 35.29 -4.17
C GLY A 156 2.43 35.34 -4.72
N GLY A 157 2.89 36.53 -5.10
CA GLY A 157 4.14 36.70 -5.86
C GLY A 157 3.94 36.41 -7.34
N ARG A 158 4.21 37.37 -8.18
CA ARG A 158 4.09 37.26 -9.64
C ARG A 158 5.46 37.24 -10.29
N ASN A 159 5.73 36.27 -11.13
CA ASN A 159 6.87 36.31 -12.02
C ASN A 159 6.63 37.35 -13.12
N VAL A 160 7.34 38.47 -13.06
CA VAL A 160 7.15 39.59 -13.96
C VAL A 160 8.06 39.54 -15.18
N THR A 161 9.28 39.03 -14.98
CA THR A 161 10.29 38.91 -16.05
C THR A 161 11.41 37.96 -15.64
N ARG A 162 12.33 37.74 -16.58
CA ARG A 162 13.56 36.96 -16.33
C ARG A 162 14.76 37.80 -16.71
N PHE A 163 15.86 37.66 -15.95
CA PHE A 163 17.13 38.25 -16.34
C PHE A 163 18.22 37.18 -16.42
N LYS A 164 19.20 37.42 -17.28
CA LYS A 164 20.35 36.55 -17.44
C LYS A 164 21.52 37.05 -16.59
N LYS A 165 22.16 36.11 -15.86
CA LYS A 165 23.41 36.39 -15.16
C LYS A 165 24.38 35.26 -15.47
N GLY A 166 25.32 35.56 -16.35
CA GLY A 166 26.22 34.54 -16.91
C GLY A 166 25.48 33.58 -17.84
N SER A 167 25.57 32.26 -17.56
CA SER A 167 24.87 31.19 -18.29
C SER A 167 23.51 30.86 -17.78
N GLU A 168 23.09 31.45 -16.65
CA GLU A 168 21.84 31.10 -15.96
C GLU A 168 20.78 32.20 -16.14
N GLN A 169 19.50 31.79 -16.08
CA GLN A 169 18.35 32.67 -16.10
C GLN A 169 17.65 32.63 -14.75
N TYR A 170 17.34 33.81 -14.22
CA TYR A 170 16.66 33.97 -12.94
C TYR A 170 15.31 34.67 -13.13
N ASP A 171 14.28 34.16 -12.46
CA ASP A 171 12.96 34.75 -12.42
C ASP A 171 12.95 35.96 -11.49
N VAL A 172 12.29 37.06 -11.92
CA VAL A 172 12.04 38.23 -11.08
C VAL A 172 10.61 38.12 -10.54
N ILE A 173 10.50 37.84 -9.26
CA ILE A 173 9.21 37.71 -8.57
C ILE A 173 8.96 38.97 -7.76
N VAL A 174 7.85 39.65 -8.05
CA VAL A 174 7.39 40.83 -7.29
C VAL A 174 6.35 40.38 -6.28
N GLN A 175 6.55 40.74 -5.02
CA GLN A 175 5.63 40.46 -3.91
C GLN A 175 5.82 41.46 -2.78
N VAL A 176 4.84 41.56 -1.89
CA VAL A 176 4.97 42.36 -0.64
C VAL A 176 5.92 41.61 0.31
N ASP A 177 6.63 42.39 1.14
CA ASP A 177 7.48 41.83 2.19
C ASP A 177 6.72 40.82 3.07
N ASP A 178 7.41 39.76 3.47
CA ASP A 178 6.82 38.69 4.22
C ASP A 178 6.18 39.13 5.54
N ALA A 179 6.75 40.12 6.19
CA ALA A 179 6.19 40.68 7.42
C ALA A 179 4.82 41.37 7.21
N LEU A 180 4.56 41.91 6.03
CA LEU A 180 3.35 42.66 5.69
C LEU A 180 2.25 41.77 5.03
N ARG A 181 2.43 40.47 4.92
CA ARG A 181 1.44 39.53 4.33
C ARG A 181 1.10 38.34 5.23
N ARG A 182 1.47 38.41 6.52
CA ARG A 182 1.28 37.27 7.45
C ARG A 182 -0.11 37.16 8.05
N THR A 183 -0.86 38.24 8.05
CA THR A 183 -2.19 38.30 8.68
C THR A 183 -3.26 38.74 7.68
N PRO A 184 -4.52 38.36 7.86
CA PRO A 184 -5.63 38.77 7.01
C PRO A 184 -5.79 40.31 6.96
N GLU A 185 -5.49 41.01 8.07
CA GLU A 185 -5.54 42.44 8.19
C GLU A 185 -4.51 43.13 7.26
N SER A 186 -3.47 42.43 6.85
CA SER A 186 -2.46 42.97 5.93
C SER A 186 -3.04 43.37 4.57
N MET A 187 -4.21 42.85 4.19
CA MET A 187 -4.93 43.32 3.00
C MET A 187 -5.30 44.82 3.05
N SER A 188 -5.47 45.40 4.23
CA SER A 188 -5.72 46.84 4.38
C SER A 188 -4.55 47.70 3.91
N ASN A 189 -3.34 47.12 3.83
CA ASN A 189 -2.14 47.83 3.36
C ASN A 189 -1.94 47.72 1.85
N ILE A 190 -2.82 47.02 1.13
CA ILE A 190 -2.77 46.89 -0.32
C ILE A 190 -3.69 47.91 -0.95
N TYR A 191 -3.20 48.58 -1.97
CA TYR A 191 -3.94 49.61 -2.71
C TYR A 191 -4.09 49.24 -4.18
N VAL A 192 -5.24 49.54 -4.75
CA VAL A 192 -5.57 49.36 -6.16
C VAL A 192 -5.73 50.72 -6.81
N ARG A 193 -5.28 50.87 -8.04
CA ARG A 193 -5.45 52.12 -8.79
C ARG A 193 -6.89 52.23 -9.32
N GLY A 194 -7.59 53.28 -8.88
CA GLY A 194 -8.85 53.75 -9.42
C GLY A 194 -8.67 54.97 -10.28
N ASN A 195 -9.78 55.56 -10.78
CA ASN A 195 -9.77 56.77 -11.61
C ASN A 195 -9.26 57.98 -10.85
N ASP A 196 -9.67 58.16 -9.60
CA ASP A 196 -9.37 59.31 -8.77
C ASP A 196 -8.17 59.12 -7.82
N GLY A 197 -7.45 58.02 -7.95
CA GLY A 197 -6.27 57.73 -7.13
C GLY A 197 -6.21 56.31 -6.62
N LEU A 198 -5.44 56.08 -5.56
CA LEU A 198 -5.26 54.79 -4.92
C LEU A 198 -6.40 54.52 -3.93
N VAL A 199 -7.05 53.38 -4.10
CA VAL A 199 -8.14 52.88 -3.23
C VAL A 199 -7.68 51.70 -2.45
N GLN A 200 -7.93 51.69 -1.15
CA GLN A 200 -7.56 50.61 -0.24
C GLN A 200 -8.35 49.32 -0.56
N MET A 201 -7.67 48.17 -0.60
CA MET A 201 -8.25 46.87 -0.97
C MET A 201 -9.42 46.47 -0.06
N SER A 202 -9.35 46.79 1.23
CA SER A 202 -10.41 46.50 2.20
C SER A 202 -11.75 47.16 1.91
N ASN A 203 -11.75 48.27 1.10
CA ASN A 203 -12.98 48.90 0.63
C ASN A 203 -13.62 48.17 -0.54
N LEU A 204 -12.84 47.37 -1.30
CA LEU A 204 -13.23 46.73 -2.53
C LEU A 204 -13.52 45.23 -2.35
N ALA A 205 -12.94 44.61 -1.31
CA ALA A 205 -13.06 43.19 -1.04
C ALA A 205 -13.13 42.90 0.46
N SER A 206 -13.84 41.87 0.83
CA SER A 206 -13.88 41.32 2.19
C SER A 206 -13.09 40.01 2.24
N VAL A 207 -12.43 39.77 3.36
CA VAL A 207 -11.69 38.51 3.63
C VAL A 207 -12.42 37.74 4.70
N THR A 208 -12.69 36.50 4.44
CA THR A 208 -13.24 35.53 5.42
C THR A 208 -12.31 34.37 5.56
N GLU A 209 -12.00 34.01 6.79
CA GLU A 209 -11.29 32.77 7.08
C GLU A 209 -12.25 31.61 6.92
N THR A 210 -11.85 30.62 6.17
CA THR A 210 -12.63 29.40 5.91
C THR A 210 -11.71 28.19 5.91
N VAL A 211 -12.30 27.01 5.83
CA VAL A 211 -11.57 25.76 5.64
C VAL A 211 -11.93 25.16 4.29
N ALA A 212 -10.94 24.71 3.58
CA ALA A 212 -11.11 24.01 2.32
C ALA A 212 -10.62 22.57 2.42
N ALA A 213 -10.99 21.77 1.44
CA ALA A 213 -10.41 20.44 1.28
C ALA A 213 -8.93 20.55 0.90
N LYS A 214 -8.11 19.67 1.45
CA LYS A 214 -6.72 19.54 1.03
C LYS A 214 -6.64 19.07 -0.43
N GLU A 215 -7.41 18.05 -0.75
CA GLU A 215 -7.52 17.42 -2.06
C GLU A 215 -8.98 17.00 -2.29
N LEU A 216 -9.44 17.05 -3.53
CA LEU A 216 -10.76 16.60 -3.96
C LEU A 216 -10.57 15.53 -5.03
N ASN A 217 -10.53 14.28 -4.58
CA ASN A 217 -10.21 13.14 -5.43
C ASN A 217 -11.45 12.55 -6.10
N HIS A 218 -11.29 12.15 -7.35
CA HIS A 218 -12.31 11.41 -8.08
C HIS A 218 -11.79 10.01 -8.39
N PHE A 219 -12.64 9.03 -8.23
CA PHE A 219 -12.37 7.66 -8.61
C PHE A 219 -13.48 7.15 -9.52
N ASN A 220 -13.13 6.59 -10.69
CA ASN A 220 -14.10 6.21 -11.72
C ASN A 220 -15.07 7.36 -12.08
N LYS A 221 -14.56 8.59 -12.16
CA LYS A 221 -15.32 9.83 -12.44
C LYS A 221 -16.32 10.26 -11.36
N MET A 222 -16.41 9.56 -10.25
CA MET A 222 -17.24 9.94 -9.09
C MET A 222 -16.38 10.59 -8.01
N ARG A 223 -16.98 11.48 -7.22
CA ARG A 223 -16.33 12.02 -6.02
C ARG A 223 -16.00 10.89 -5.08
N SER A 224 -14.80 10.88 -4.58
CA SER A 224 -14.33 9.76 -3.76
C SER A 224 -13.45 10.21 -2.60
N ALA A 225 -13.45 9.38 -1.57
CA ALA A 225 -12.52 9.47 -0.47
C ALA A 225 -11.88 8.11 -0.25
N VAL A 226 -10.57 8.06 -0.16
CA VAL A 226 -9.82 6.85 0.15
C VAL A 226 -9.62 6.76 1.66
N ILE A 227 -10.13 5.70 2.24
CA ILE A 227 -9.90 5.36 3.65
C ILE A 227 -8.80 4.31 3.69
N SER A 228 -7.76 4.57 4.47
CA SER A 228 -6.63 3.68 4.64
C SER A 228 -6.49 3.23 6.09
N ALA A 229 -6.06 1.99 6.31
CA ALA A 229 -5.78 1.46 7.64
C ALA A 229 -4.69 0.39 7.59
N GLY A 230 -3.94 0.28 8.69
CA GLY A 230 -3.08 -0.84 8.95
C GLY A 230 -3.84 -2.01 9.56
N LEU A 231 -3.21 -3.17 9.58
CA LEU A 231 -3.77 -4.40 10.16
C LEU A 231 -2.99 -4.76 11.43
N ALA A 232 -3.71 -5.15 12.47
CA ALA A 232 -3.09 -5.74 13.67
C ALA A 232 -2.53 -7.14 13.34
N PRO A 233 -1.50 -7.61 14.07
CA PRO A 233 -0.96 -8.95 13.90
C PRO A 233 -2.05 -10.02 13.96
N GLY A 234 -2.09 -10.91 12.98
CA GLY A 234 -3.07 -11.99 12.90
C GLY A 234 -4.44 -11.61 12.31
N TYR A 235 -4.64 -10.35 11.91
CA TYR A 235 -5.85 -9.94 11.20
C TYR A 235 -5.63 -9.91 9.70
N SER A 236 -6.42 -10.65 8.95
CA SER A 236 -6.24 -10.77 7.50
C SER A 236 -6.83 -9.58 6.75
N GLN A 237 -6.26 -9.24 5.60
CA GLN A 237 -6.78 -8.17 4.75
C GLN A 237 -8.20 -8.47 4.25
N GLY A 238 -8.51 -9.75 3.96
CA GLY A 238 -9.85 -10.15 3.54
C GLY A 238 -10.91 -9.90 4.60
N GLU A 239 -10.63 -10.26 5.87
CA GLU A 239 -11.54 -9.99 7.00
C GLU A 239 -11.72 -8.50 7.23
N ALA A 240 -10.65 -7.71 7.08
CA ALA A 240 -10.72 -6.25 7.21
C ALA A 240 -11.61 -5.62 6.14
N LEU A 241 -11.47 -6.04 4.88
CA LEU A 241 -12.30 -5.55 3.79
C LEU A 241 -13.76 -5.94 3.95
N GLN A 242 -14.04 -7.18 4.33
CA GLN A 242 -15.42 -7.63 4.60
C GLN A 242 -16.05 -6.82 5.74
N TRP A 243 -15.32 -6.61 6.82
CA TRP A 243 -15.78 -5.79 7.93
C TRP A 243 -16.08 -4.35 7.52
N LEU A 244 -15.25 -3.76 6.64
CA LEU A 244 -15.46 -2.41 6.11
C LEU A 244 -16.70 -2.32 5.21
N GLU A 245 -16.96 -3.33 4.40
CA GLU A 245 -18.18 -3.43 3.58
C GLU A 245 -19.42 -3.46 4.45
N ASP A 246 -19.43 -4.30 5.48
CA ASP A 246 -20.52 -4.42 6.44
C ASP A 246 -20.72 -3.11 7.22
N ALA A 247 -19.62 -2.51 7.70
CA ALA A 247 -19.64 -1.24 8.41
C ALA A 247 -20.16 -0.08 7.56
N LEU A 248 -19.79 -0.02 6.26
CA LEU A 248 -20.32 0.99 5.35
C LEU A 248 -21.83 0.83 5.13
N GLN A 249 -22.31 -0.40 4.95
CA GLN A 249 -23.74 -0.66 4.79
C GLN A 249 -24.56 -0.27 6.05
N GLU A 250 -23.98 -0.41 7.22
CA GLU A 250 -24.64 0.02 8.46
C GLU A 250 -24.63 1.55 8.63
N VAL A 251 -23.51 2.22 8.31
CA VAL A 251 -23.33 3.67 8.49
C VAL A 251 -24.03 4.49 7.42
N ALA A 252 -24.01 4.02 6.18
CA ALA A 252 -24.54 4.71 5.00
C ALA A 252 -25.04 3.70 3.95
N PRO A 253 -26.25 3.13 4.15
CA PRO A 253 -26.81 2.15 3.22
C PRO A 253 -26.90 2.71 1.80
N GLY A 254 -26.50 1.89 0.80
CA GLY A 254 -26.55 2.27 -0.61
C GLY A 254 -25.40 3.16 -1.09
N THR A 255 -24.42 3.48 -0.22
CA THR A 255 -23.23 4.19 -0.64
C THR A 255 -22.34 3.27 -1.49
N LEU A 256 -21.86 3.80 -2.62
CA LEU A 256 -20.98 3.08 -3.52
C LEU A 256 -19.56 3.01 -2.92
N TYR A 257 -18.91 1.90 -3.13
CA TYR A 257 -17.51 1.73 -2.77
C TYR A 257 -16.72 0.98 -3.84
N ASP A 258 -15.42 1.13 -3.81
CA ASP A 258 -14.48 0.36 -4.63
C ASP A 258 -13.21 0.10 -3.79
N LEU A 259 -12.29 -0.67 -4.30
CA LEU A 259 -11.01 -0.93 -3.67
C LEU A 259 -9.89 -0.25 -4.45
N GLY A 260 -8.93 0.31 -3.73
CA GLY A 260 -7.73 0.92 -4.30
C GLY A 260 -6.47 0.12 -3.96
N GLY A 261 -5.37 0.41 -4.64
CA GLY A 261 -4.03 -0.09 -4.32
C GLY A 261 -3.98 -1.58 -3.99
N GLN A 262 -3.32 -1.93 -2.89
CA GLN A 262 -3.13 -3.32 -2.44
C GLN A 262 -4.45 -4.07 -2.19
N SER A 263 -5.51 -3.38 -1.76
CA SER A 263 -6.81 -4.02 -1.52
C SER A 263 -7.46 -4.52 -2.79
N ARG A 264 -7.33 -3.78 -3.89
CA ARG A 264 -7.78 -4.21 -5.21
C ARG A 264 -6.96 -5.39 -5.72
N GLU A 265 -5.63 -5.28 -5.67
CA GLU A 265 -4.72 -6.36 -6.08
C GLU A 265 -4.99 -7.66 -5.30
N PHE A 266 -5.24 -7.55 -4.00
CA PHE A 266 -5.59 -8.69 -3.16
C PHE A 266 -6.89 -9.37 -3.63
N ARG A 267 -7.94 -8.59 -3.90
CA ARG A 267 -9.24 -9.13 -4.36
C ARG A 267 -9.15 -9.74 -5.77
N GLU A 268 -8.47 -9.08 -6.67
CA GLU A 268 -8.28 -9.57 -8.05
C GLU A 268 -7.40 -10.82 -8.09
N SER A 269 -6.32 -10.84 -7.32
CA SER A 269 -5.44 -12.03 -7.22
C SER A 269 -6.16 -13.23 -6.62
N GLY A 270 -7.00 -13.04 -5.60
CA GLY A 270 -7.72 -14.12 -4.94
C GLY A 270 -8.68 -14.86 -5.88
N SER A 271 -9.36 -14.15 -6.77
CA SER A 271 -10.28 -14.74 -7.75
C SER A 271 -9.54 -15.41 -8.92
N SER A 272 -8.46 -14.84 -9.38
CA SER A 272 -7.69 -15.32 -10.53
C SER A 272 -6.87 -16.57 -10.20
N THR A 273 -6.37 -16.71 -8.98
CA THR A 273 -5.48 -17.81 -8.59
C THR A 273 -6.17 -19.16 -8.60
N MET A 274 -7.43 -19.26 -8.17
CA MET A 274 -8.18 -20.52 -8.22
C MET A 274 -8.40 -20.97 -9.67
N GLY A 275 -8.72 -20.04 -10.57
CA GLY A 275 -8.83 -20.31 -12.00
C GLY A 275 -7.51 -20.79 -12.61
N LEU A 276 -6.40 -20.15 -12.24
CA LEU A 276 -5.07 -20.52 -12.70
C LEU A 276 -4.65 -21.90 -12.19
N LEU A 277 -4.95 -22.24 -10.94
CA LEU A 277 -4.66 -23.53 -10.34
C LEU A 277 -5.46 -24.65 -11.03
N LEU A 278 -6.74 -24.45 -11.30
CA LEU A 278 -7.56 -25.39 -12.06
C LEU A 278 -7.05 -25.56 -13.49
N LEU A 279 -6.70 -24.45 -14.17
CA LEU A 279 -6.13 -24.49 -15.51
C LEU A 279 -4.81 -25.25 -15.53
N ALA A 280 -3.94 -25.03 -14.55
CA ALA A 280 -2.67 -25.76 -14.41
C ALA A 280 -2.90 -27.27 -14.22
N LEU A 281 -3.85 -27.66 -13.36
CA LEU A 281 -4.22 -29.07 -13.17
C LEU A 281 -4.75 -29.72 -14.46
N VAL A 282 -5.65 -29.02 -15.18
CA VAL A 282 -6.16 -29.51 -16.48
C VAL A 282 -5.02 -29.64 -17.49
N PHE A 283 -4.12 -28.67 -17.55
CA PHE A 283 -2.99 -28.70 -18.46
C PHE A 283 -2.04 -29.88 -18.14
N ILE A 284 -1.70 -30.07 -16.85
CA ILE A 284 -0.89 -31.19 -16.39
C ILE A 284 -1.58 -32.51 -16.78
N TYR A 285 -2.88 -32.64 -16.53
CA TYR A 285 -3.64 -33.83 -16.90
C TYR A 285 -3.58 -34.11 -18.40
N LEU A 286 -3.79 -33.12 -19.25
CA LEU A 286 -3.77 -33.28 -20.71
C LEU A 286 -2.38 -33.68 -21.23
N VAL A 287 -1.32 -33.04 -20.69
CA VAL A 287 0.06 -33.39 -21.05
C VAL A 287 0.38 -34.84 -20.66
N LEU A 288 -0.02 -35.24 -19.44
CA LEU A 288 0.17 -36.61 -18.99
C LEU A 288 -0.66 -37.61 -19.81
N ALA A 289 -1.91 -37.27 -20.17
CA ALA A 289 -2.75 -38.13 -21.01
C ALA A 289 -2.13 -38.35 -22.40
N ALA A 290 -1.54 -37.28 -22.98
CA ALA A 290 -0.80 -37.42 -24.23
C ALA A 290 0.50 -38.24 -24.09
N GLN A 291 1.20 -38.09 -22.96
CA GLN A 291 2.46 -38.79 -22.70
C GLN A 291 2.25 -40.32 -22.46
N PHE A 292 1.19 -40.69 -21.73
CA PHE A 292 0.88 -42.07 -21.38
C PHE A 292 -0.07 -42.76 -22.37
N GLU A 293 -0.57 -42.04 -23.36
CA GLU A 293 -1.62 -42.55 -24.29
C GLU A 293 -2.82 -43.19 -23.55
N SER A 294 -3.09 -42.69 -22.34
CA SER A 294 -4.09 -43.19 -21.40
C SER A 294 -4.78 -42.03 -20.67
N PHE A 295 -6.09 -42.17 -20.43
CA PHE A 295 -6.84 -41.22 -19.60
C PHE A 295 -6.88 -41.60 -18.13
N VAL A 296 -6.54 -42.81 -17.79
CA VAL A 296 -6.61 -43.38 -16.43
C VAL A 296 -5.33 -43.12 -15.65
N ASP A 297 -4.16 -43.31 -16.26
CA ASP A 297 -2.86 -43.16 -15.60
C ASP A 297 -2.62 -41.72 -15.06
N PRO A 298 -2.95 -40.66 -15.79
CA PRO A 298 -2.89 -39.27 -15.24
C PRO A 298 -3.76 -39.07 -14.01
N LEU A 299 -4.95 -39.64 -13.97
CA LEU A 299 -5.82 -39.55 -12.79
C LEU A 299 -5.18 -40.22 -11.56
N VAL A 300 -4.57 -41.40 -11.73
CA VAL A 300 -3.86 -42.09 -10.65
C VAL A 300 -2.71 -41.26 -10.12
N ILE A 301 -1.95 -40.60 -11.01
CA ILE A 301 -0.86 -39.68 -10.64
C ILE A 301 -1.39 -38.48 -9.87
N LEU A 302 -2.46 -37.87 -10.35
CA LEU A 302 -3.06 -36.66 -9.75
C LEU A 302 -3.75 -36.91 -8.40
N VAL A 303 -4.11 -38.15 -8.04
CA VAL A 303 -4.60 -38.51 -6.70
C VAL A 303 -3.59 -38.16 -5.59
N SER A 304 -2.30 -38.09 -5.91
CA SER A 304 -1.27 -37.64 -4.96
C SER A 304 -1.33 -36.16 -4.63
N VAL A 305 -1.92 -35.34 -5.50
CA VAL A 305 -1.97 -33.87 -5.35
C VAL A 305 -2.80 -33.40 -4.14
N PRO A 306 -4.04 -33.91 -3.91
CA PRO A 306 -4.80 -33.56 -2.71
C PRO A 306 -4.06 -33.87 -1.40
N LEU A 307 -3.34 -34.99 -1.34
CA LEU A 307 -2.57 -35.35 -0.15
C LEU A 307 -1.41 -34.39 0.09
N ALA A 308 -0.77 -33.91 -0.96
CA ALA A 308 0.31 -32.95 -0.88
C ALA A 308 -0.18 -31.55 -0.45
N VAL A 309 -1.28 -31.10 -1.03
CA VAL A 309 -1.94 -29.85 -0.67
C VAL A 309 -2.39 -29.90 0.81
N PHE A 310 -2.96 -31.01 1.25
CA PHE A 310 -3.30 -31.21 2.66
C PHE A 310 -2.06 -31.12 3.57
N GLY A 311 -0.93 -31.74 3.18
CA GLY A 311 0.32 -31.64 3.92
C GLY A 311 0.85 -30.18 4.02
N ALA A 312 0.76 -29.43 2.93
CA ALA A 312 1.14 -28.01 2.92
C ALA A 312 0.25 -27.18 3.85
N PHE A 313 -1.07 -27.33 3.80
CA PHE A 313 -1.98 -26.65 4.71
C PHE A 313 -1.79 -27.04 6.17
N LEU A 314 -1.55 -28.32 6.44
CA LEU A 314 -1.24 -28.79 7.79
C LEU A 314 0.01 -28.11 8.34
N CYS A 315 1.06 -27.99 7.52
CA CYS A 315 2.28 -27.30 7.89
C CYS A 315 2.02 -25.81 8.19
N LEU A 316 1.26 -25.11 7.35
CA LEU A 316 0.88 -23.71 7.56
C LEU A 316 0.08 -23.51 8.87
N VAL A 317 -0.86 -24.40 9.17
CA VAL A 317 -1.63 -24.35 10.41
C VAL A 317 -0.74 -24.59 11.63
N LEU A 318 0.17 -25.55 11.57
CA LEU A 318 1.11 -25.84 12.66
C LEU A 318 2.06 -24.67 12.92
N LEU A 319 2.52 -23.97 11.88
CA LEU A 319 3.35 -22.77 12.00
C LEU A 319 2.55 -21.62 12.64
N ASN A 320 1.29 -21.43 12.27
CA ASN A 320 0.46 -20.37 12.79
C ASN A 320 0.04 -20.57 14.25
N THR A 321 -0.10 -21.83 14.71
CA THR A 321 -0.47 -22.13 16.11
C THR A 321 0.70 -22.03 17.10
N GLY A 322 1.89 -21.66 16.63
CA GLY A 322 3.09 -21.59 17.49
C GLY A 322 3.61 -22.96 17.99
N ALA A 323 2.98 -24.05 17.56
CA ALA A 323 3.44 -25.41 17.86
C ALA A 323 4.67 -25.82 17.02
N GLY A 324 5.06 -24.99 16.08
CA GLY A 324 6.29 -25.13 15.30
C GLY A 324 7.51 -24.82 16.17
N PHE A 325 8.50 -25.68 16.13
CA PHE A 325 9.81 -25.50 16.76
C PHE A 325 10.26 -24.04 16.56
N GLY A 326 10.61 -23.33 17.66
CA GLY A 326 10.90 -21.89 17.71
C GLY A 326 12.10 -21.39 16.88
N PHE A 327 12.49 -22.11 15.85
CA PHE A 327 13.51 -21.74 14.87
C PHE A 327 12.97 -20.94 13.67
N TRP A 328 11.64 -20.87 13.48
CA TRP A 328 11.01 -20.35 12.28
C TRP A 328 10.10 -19.18 12.63
N ASN A 329 10.53 -17.98 12.28
CA ASN A 329 9.70 -16.77 12.36
C ASN A 329 8.70 -16.67 11.17
N ALA A 330 8.25 -17.82 10.65
CA ALA A 330 7.33 -17.86 9.53
C ALA A 330 5.89 -17.58 10.01
N THR A 331 5.23 -16.64 9.38
CA THR A 331 3.79 -16.41 9.55
C THR A 331 3.04 -17.30 8.57
N GLY A 332 2.35 -18.34 9.06
CA GLY A 332 1.55 -19.24 8.25
C GLY A 332 0.32 -18.57 7.64
N SER A 333 0.52 -17.55 6.82
CA SER A 333 -0.56 -16.80 6.17
C SER A 333 -0.77 -17.24 4.73
N TRP A 334 -2.04 -17.23 4.29
CA TRP A 334 -2.38 -17.42 2.89
C TRP A 334 -2.05 -16.15 2.09
N ASN A 335 -0.95 -16.18 1.37
CA ASN A 335 -0.45 -15.06 0.58
C ASN A 335 -0.02 -15.54 -0.83
N ILE A 336 0.40 -14.63 -1.69
CA ILE A 336 0.80 -14.94 -3.07
C ILE A 336 2.00 -15.92 -3.13
N TYR A 337 2.90 -15.85 -2.15
CA TYR A 337 4.06 -16.75 -2.10
C TYR A 337 3.63 -18.18 -1.78
N THR A 338 2.70 -18.35 -0.83
CA THR A 338 2.11 -19.66 -0.49
C THR A 338 1.39 -20.26 -1.68
N GLN A 339 0.66 -19.43 -2.45
CA GLN A 339 -0.05 -19.86 -3.66
C GLN A 339 0.93 -20.35 -4.74
N ILE A 340 2.01 -19.61 -5.00
CA ILE A 340 3.07 -20.01 -5.93
C ILE A 340 3.76 -21.29 -5.43
N GLY A 341 3.99 -21.40 -4.11
CA GLY A 341 4.56 -22.59 -3.49
C GLY A 341 3.71 -23.84 -3.72
N ILE A 342 2.38 -23.74 -3.60
CA ILE A 342 1.47 -24.86 -3.87
C ILE A 342 1.50 -25.27 -5.33
N VAL A 343 1.49 -24.35 -6.28
CA VAL A 343 1.59 -24.65 -7.71
C VAL A 343 2.90 -25.40 -8.01
N THR A 344 4.00 -24.91 -7.43
CA THR A 344 5.31 -25.58 -7.58
C THR A 344 5.32 -26.98 -6.95
N LEU A 345 4.69 -27.13 -5.77
CA LEU A 345 4.57 -28.42 -5.09
C LEU A 345 3.80 -29.45 -5.91
N ILE A 346 2.72 -29.05 -6.59
CA ILE A 346 1.95 -29.92 -7.49
C ILE A 346 2.86 -30.46 -8.60
N GLY A 347 3.67 -29.59 -9.23
CA GLY A 347 4.61 -30.02 -10.26
C GLY A 347 5.68 -30.98 -9.74
N LEU A 348 6.20 -30.77 -8.54
CA LEU A 348 7.21 -31.66 -7.94
C LEU A 348 6.66 -33.04 -7.60
N ILE A 349 5.44 -33.10 -7.08
CA ILE A 349 4.81 -34.39 -6.69
C ILE A 349 4.37 -35.20 -7.90
N SER A 350 3.84 -34.54 -8.92
CA SER A 350 3.47 -35.20 -10.17
C SER A 350 4.67 -35.97 -10.78
N LYS A 351 5.89 -35.43 -10.69
CA LYS A 351 7.11 -36.08 -11.13
C LYS A 351 7.34 -37.43 -10.46
N HIS A 352 7.07 -37.54 -9.16
CA HIS A 352 7.25 -38.84 -8.44
C HIS A 352 6.21 -39.87 -8.87
N GLY A 353 4.96 -39.45 -9.05
CA GLY A 353 3.90 -40.28 -9.57
C GLY A 353 4.21 -40.80 -10.98
N ILE A 354 4.67 -39.92 -11.87
CA ILE A 354 5.09 -40.26 -13.24
C ILE A 354 6.12 -41.38 -13.21
N MET A 355 7.18 -41.23 -12.42
CA MET A 355 8.29 -42.22 -12.36
C MET A 355 7.85 -43.60 -11.89
N ILE A 356 6.86 -43.69 -11.00
CA ILE A 356 6.34 -44.98 -10.50
C ILE A 356 5.41 -45.61 -11.53
N VAL A 357 4.46 -44.85 -12.06
CA VAL A 357 3.43 -45.32 -12.98
C VAL A 357 4.06 -45.78 -14.31
N GLU A 358 4.96 -44.96 -14.88
CA GLU A 358 5.66 -45.29 -16.11
C GLU A 358 6.42 -46.61 -15.99
N PHE A 359 7.17 -46.80 -14.90
CA PHE A 359 7.91 -48.02 -14.70
C PHE A 359 7.01 -49.26 -14.40
N ALA A 360 5.88 -49.03 -13.70
CA ALA A 360 4.88 -50.07 -13.49
C ALA A 360 4.24 -50.54 -14.82
N ASN A 361 3.96 -49.61 -15.73
CA ASN A 361 3.43 -49.94 -17.06
C ASN A 361 4.45 -50.74 -17.88
N GLN A 362 5.73 -50.38 -17.87
CA GLN A 362 6.79 -51.15 -18.52
C GLN A 362 6.91 -52.57 -17.98
N LEU A 363 6.74 -52.76 -16.67
CA LEU A 363 6.76 -54.10 -16.06
C LEU A 363 5.52 -54.93 -16.42
N GLN A 364 4.36 -54.29 -16.56
CA GLN A 364 3.13 -54.96 -17.04
C GLN A 364 3.26 -55.39 -18.51
N GLU A 365 3.86 -54.59 -19.38
CA GLU A 365 4.18 -54.97 -20.76
C GLU A 365 5.12 -56.16 -20.85
N GLN A 366 6.01 -56.33 -19.85
CA GLN A 366 6.87 -57.51 -19.71
C GLN A 366 6.15 -58.77 -19.17
N GLY A 367 4.82 -58.68 -18.96
CA GLY A 367 3.98 -59.82 -18.55
C GLY A 367 3.83 -59.99 -17.04
N LYS A 368 4.25 -59.04 -16.19
CA LYS A 368 4.02 -59.12 -14.73
C LYS A 368 2.58 -58.81 -14.37
N SER A 369 2.10 -59.36 -13.27
CA SER A 369 0.79 -59.01 -12.75
C SER A 369 0.74 -57.57 -12.33
N LYS A 370 -0.42 -56.93 -12.40
CA LYS A 370 -0.60 -55.51 -12.06
C LYS A 370 -0.11 -55.16 -10.64
N LEU A 371 -0.37 -56.02 -9.68
CA LEU A 371 0.03 -55.84 -8.28
C LEU A 371 1.56 -55.97 -8.11
N ASP A 372 2.15 -56.99 -8.69
CA ASP A 372 3.60 -57.21 -8.60
C ASP A 372 4.38 -56.12 -9.33
N ALA A 373 3.89 -55.67 -10.48
CA ALA A 373 4.48 -54.57 -11.24
C ALA A 373 4.52 -53.24 -10.42
N VAL A 374 3.44 -52.91 -9.72
CA VAL A 374 3.37 -51.69 -8.88
C VAL A 374 4.30 -51.82 -7.67
N ILE A 375 4.30 -52.95 -6.98
CA ILE A 375 5.18 -53.17 -5.80
C ILE A 375 6.65 -53.13 -6.20
N GLU A 376 7.01 -53.78 -7.29
CA GLU A 376 8.38 -53.78 -7.79
C GLU A 376 8.81 -52.40 -8.29
N SER A 377 7.94 -51.71 -9.02
CA SER A 377 8.18 -50.33 -9.45
C SER A 377 8.45 -49.41 -8.26
N ALA A 378 7.57 -49.44 -7.25
CA ALA A 378 7.72 -48.64 -6.05
C ALA A 378 9.03 -48.97 -5.32
N THR A 379 9.41 -50.23 -5.21
CA THR A 379 10.62 -50.68 -4.52
C THR A 379 11.89 -50.20 -5.24
N LEU A 380 11.95 -50.40 -6.56
CA LEU A 380 13.12 -50.01 -7.36
C LEU A 380 13.27 -48.50 -7.51
N ARG A 381 12.15 -47.77 -7.58
CA ARG A 381 12.15 -46.30 -7.71
C ARG A 381 12.21 -45.56 -6.38
N LEU A 382 12.04 -46.24 -5.24
CA LEU A 382 12.06 -45.62 -3.92
C LEU A 382 13.36 -44.84 -3.67
N ARG A 383 14.51 -45.44 -3.99
CA ARG A 383 15.82 -44.81 -3.76
C ARG A 383 16.01 -43.52 -4.57
N PRO A 384 15.80 -43.46 -5.90
CA PRO A 384 15.85 -42.22 -6.67
C PRO A 384 14.85 -41.15 -6.19
N ILE A 385 13.64 -41.53 -5.81
CA ILE A 385 12.60 -40.62 -5.30
C ILE A 385 13.07 -40.02 -3.98
N LEU A 386 13.53 -40.79 -3.03
CA LEU A 386 14.04 -40.31 -1.74
C LEU A 386 15.27 -39.40 -1.91
N MET A 387 16.17 -39.70 -2.86
CA MET A 387 17.32 -38.85 -3.15
C MET A 387 16.88 -37.50 -3.70
N THR A 388 15.94 -37.46 -4.64
CA THR A 388 15.46 -36.18 -5.23
C THR A 388 14.63 -35.37 -4.23
N THR A 389 13.76 -36.04 -3.46
CA THR A 389 12.96 -35.39 -2.42
C THR A 389 13.86 -34.84 -1.31
N GLY A 390 14.84 -35.63 -0.85
CA GLY A 390 15.80 -35.19 0.14
C GLY A 390 16.66 -34.04 -0.34
N ALA A 391 17.13 -34.08 -1.58
CA ALA A 391 17.88 -32.97 -2.17
C ALA A 391 17.05 -31.67 -2.24
N MET A 392 15.78 -31.75 -2.65
CA MET A 392 14.87 -30.58 -2.69
C MET A 392 14.54 -30.05 -1.29
N ALA A 393 14.28 -30.94 -0.33
CA ALA A 393 14.05 -30.55 1.05
C ALA A 393 15.27 -29.87 1.66
N LEU A 394 16.48 -30.43 1.46
CA LEU A 394 17.72 -29.82 1.93
C LEU A 394 18.04 -28.50 1.23
N ALA A 395 17.72 -28.37 -0.06
CA ALA A 395 17.90 -27.13 -0.80
C ALA A 395 16.97 -25.99 -0.31
N SER A 396 15.81 -26.32 0.25
CA SER A 396 14.89 -25.31 0.82
C SER A 396 15.29 -24.85 2.22
N VAL A 397 16.09 -25.63 2.97
CA VAL A 397 16.53 -25.27 4.33
C VAL A 397 17.31 -23.93 4.38
N PRO A 398 18.30 -23.66 3.53
CA PRO A 398 18.98 -22.38 3.54
C PRO A 398 18.04 -21.20 3.24
N LEU A 399 17.03 -21.43 2.42
CA LEU A 399 16.02 -20.40 2.09
C LEU A 399 15.12 -20.12 3.30
N ALA A 400 14.71 -21.15 4.01
CA ALA A 400 13.85 -21.06 5.18
C ALA A 400 14.58 -20.53 6.43
N THR A 401 15.90 -20.79 6.56
CA THR A 401 16.72 -20.34 7.70
C THR A 401 17.55 -19.10 7.40
N ALA A 402 17.44 -18.54 6.19
CA ALA A 402 18.23 -17.39 5.78
C ALA A 402 18.01 -16.18 6.69
N SER A 403 19.10 -15.57 7.14
CA SER A 403 19.12 -14.30 7.84
C SER A 403 19.63 -13.18 6.91
N GLY A 404 19.26 -11.92 7.17
CA GLY A 404 19.76 -10.78 6.41
C GLY A 404 18.73 -10.17 5.46
N ALA A 405 19.20 -9.56 4.38
CA ALA A 405 18.35 -8.83 3.43
C ALA A 405 17.27 -9.72 2.81
N GLY A 406 16.01 -9.25 2.83
CA GLY A 406 14.88 -9.98 2.26
C GLY A 406 14.37 -11.16 3.08
N THR A 407 14.80 -11.34 4.32
CA THR A 407 14.34 -12.40 5.23
C THR A 407 12.82 -12.40 5.39
N ALA A 408 12.21 -11.23 5.60
CA ALA A 408 10.76 -11.12 5.75
C ALA A 408 9.98 -11.61 4.52
N ALA A 409 10.52 -11.46 3.32
CA ALA A 409 9.90 -11.95 2.09
C ALA A 409 10.12 -13.46 1.88
N ARG A 410 11.20 -14.00 2.42
CA ARG A 410 11.53 -15.43 2.28
C ARG A 410 10.82 -16.31 3.32
N HIS A 411 10.46 -15.73 4.46
CA HIS A 411 9.75 -16.42 5.54
C HIS A 411 8.21 -16.30 5.44
N GLN A 412 7.71 -15.62 4.43
CA GLN A 412 6.29 -15.57 4.10
C GLN A 412 5.93 -16.74 3.18
#